data_915855eaf9b13644ee86c165fcd80b1b
#
_entry.id   915855eaf9b13644ee86c165fcd80b1b
#
_cell.length_a   1.000
_cell.length_b   1.000
_cell.length_c   1.000
_cell.angle_alpha   90.00
_cell.angle_beta   90.00
_cell.angle_gamma   90.00
#
_symmetry.space_group_name_H-M   'P 1'
#
loop_
_entity.id
_entity.type
_entity.pdbx_description
1 polymer ?
#
loop_
_entity_poly.entity_id
_entity_poly.type
_entity_poly.pdbx_seq_one_letter_code
_entity_poly.pdbx_strand_id
1 'polypeptide(L)'
;MILLGIGSSFVFLTLLKMKGEAIRLSPLFNSAVMLRNAGELIAATSICLALAYVPISTIGAIIQTVPLMITAVAALFLGERVGIRRALAIGVGFLGALFFVQPGDANFDTMTGLVFVSAIGMTIRDVGTKLVSDSFSTLLLSFYSCVLFASSGVILLLFTGGVSSPDANITVLFLAMVALGSLAVIFMTEAVRLGDMSVVSPFRYTRLLFSLVAGVIILDERVNAMMLFGSALTIGAGLYIWRRELTLNA
;
A
#
# COMPACT_ATOMS: atom_id res chain seq x y z
N MET A 1 -8.74 7.58 -10.68
CA MET A 1 -8.10 6.27 -10.82
C MET A 1 -7.84 5.90 -12.28
N ILE A 2 -8.85 5.80 -13.13
CA ILE A 2 -8.69 5.39 -14.53
C ILE A 2 -7.61 6.22 -15.23
N LEU A 3 -7.74 7.54 -15.21
CA LEU A 3 -6.78 8.44 -15.84
C LEU A 3 -5.37 8.31 -15.23
N LEU A 4 -5.26 8.22 -13.90
CA LEU A 4 -3.97 8.03 -13.22
C LEU A 4 -3.31 6.70 -13.61
N GLY A 5 -4.09 5.61 -13.63
CA GLY A 5 -3.59 4.30 -14.04
C GLY A 5 -3.17 4.27 -15.50
N ILE A 6 -3.95 4.88 -16.41
CA ILE A 6 -3.60 5.00 -17.83
C ILE A 6 -2.35 5.87 -18.00
N GLY A 7 -2.29 7.04 -17.36
CA GLY A 7 -1.13 7.94 -17.43
C GLY A 7 0.15 7.26 -16.94
N SER A 8 0.10 6.61 -15.77
CA SER A 8 1.23 5.85 -15.24
C SER A 8 1.58 4.64 -16.12
N SER A 9 0.60 3.93 -16.68
CA SER A 9 0.85 2.84 -17.63
C SER A 9 1.58 3.34 -18.88
N PHE A 10 1.24 4.54 -19.38
CA PHE A 10 1.94 5.15 -20.50
C PHE A 10 3.39 5.51 -20.16
N VAL A 11 3.64 6.01 -18.96
CA VAL A 11 5.03 6.25 -18.48
C VAL A 11 5.83 4.95 -18.48
N PHE A 12 5.29 3.87 -17.88
CA PHE A 12 5.98 2.58 -17.86
C PHE A 12 6.16 1.96 -19.23
N LEU A 13 5.18 2.09 -20.11
CA LEU A 13 5.30 1.66 -21.50
C LEU A 13 6.45 2.36 -22.23
N THR A 14 6.59 3.66 -22.02
CA THR A 14 7.67 4.45 -22.59
C THR A 14 9.03 4.01 -22.05
N LEU A 15 9.14 3.81 -20.74
CA LEU A 15 10.37 3.33 -20.09
C LEU A 15 10.77 1.92 -20.57
N LEU A 16 9.81 1.00 -20.71
CA LEU A 16 10.05 -0.34 -21.26
C LEU A 16 10.59 -0.26 -22.69
N LYS A 17 9.97 0.57 -23.54
CA LYS A 17 10.43 0.78 -24.93
C LYS A 17 11.83 1.37 -24.98
N MET A 18 12.15 2.36 -24.13
CA MET A 18 13.49 2.96 -24.05
C MET A 18 14.56 1.97 -23.62
N LYS A 19 14.22 0.98 -22.77
CA LYS A 19 15.13 -0.12 -22.38
C LYS A 19 15.15 -1.29 -23.36
N GLY A 20 14.36 -1.25 -24.43
CA GLY A 20 14.26 -2.34 -25.38
C GLY A 20 13.55 -3.60 -24.82
N GLU A 21 12.83 -3.45 -23.71
CA GLU A 21 12.09 -4.55 -23.10
C GLU A 21 10.71 -4.71 -23.75
N ALA A 22 10.42 -5.93 -24.20
CA ALA A 22 9.11 -6.24 -24.77
C ALA A 22 8.06 -6.51 -23.67
N ILE A 23 6.83 -6.03 -23.88
CA ILE A 23 5.70 -6.44 -23.03
C ILE A 23 5.42 -7.91 -23.35
N ARG A 24 5.57 -8.75 -22.33
CA ARG A 24 5.31 -10.18 -22.41
C ARG A 24 4.08 -10.51 -21.59
N LEU A 25 3.18 -11.35 -22.11
CA LEU A 25 2.03 -11.83 -21.32
C LEU A 25 2.34 -13.10 -20.54
N SER A 26 3.40 -13.82 -20.91
CA SER A 26 3.79 -15.05 -20.23
C SER A 26 4.04 -14.90 -18.72
N PRO A 27 4.58 -13.78 -18.19
CA PRO A 27 4.73 -13.61 -16.74
C PRO A 27 3.39 -13.61 -15.99
N LEU A 28 2.29 -13.23 -16.63
CA LEU A 28 0.97 -13.20 -16.01
C LEU A 28 0.48 -14.58 -15.56
N PHE A 29 1.00 -15.66 -16.17
CA PHE A 29 0.69 -17.05 -15.80
C PHE A 29 1.63 -17.60 -14.70
N ASN A 30 2.62 -16.82 -14.25
CA ASN A 30 3.45 -17.18 -13.11
C ASN A 30 2.66 -17.00 -11.80
N SER A 31 2.67 -18.00 -10.93
CA SER A 31 1.87 -18.01 -9.69
C SER A 31 2.20 -16.83 -8.76
N ALA A 32 3.47 -16.45 -8.65
CA ALA A 32 3.89 -15.31 -7.83
C ALA A 32 3.40 -13.98 -8.43
N VAL A 33 3.45 -13.82 -9.76
CA VAL A 33 2.93 -12.65 -10.44
C VAL A 33 1.40 -12.58 -10.34
N MET A 34 0.71 -13.73 -10.46
CA MET A 34 -0.74 -13.81 -10.25
C MET A 34 -1.12 -13.40 -8.83
N LEU A 35 -0.43 -13.92 -7.82
CA LEU A 35 -0.65 -13.57 -6.41
C LEU A 35 -0.46 -12.07 -6.19
N ARG A 36 0.64 -11.50 -6.69
CA ARG A 36 0.94 -10.08 -6.64
C ARG A 36 -0.16 -9.24 -7.29
N ASN A 37 -0.59 -9.63 -8.48
CA ASN A 37 -1.60 -8.90 -9.25
C ASN A 37 -2.99 -8.97 -8.61
N ALA A 38 -3.36 -10.13 -8.05
CA ALA A 38 -4.59 -10.26 -7.26
C ALA A 38 -4.57 -9.36 -6.02
N GLY A 39 -3.45 -9.34 -5.30
CA GLY A 39 -3.25 -8.43 -4.18
C GLY A 39 -3.37 -6.95 -4.57
N GLU A 40 -2.79 -6.55 -5.70
CA GLU A 40 -2.89 -5.20 -6.24
C GLU A 40 -4.35 -4.81 -6.55
N LEU A 41 -5.10 -5.69 -7.22
CA LEU A 41 -6.49 -5.43 -7.59
C LEU A 41 -7.37 -5.29 -6.34
N ILE A 42 -7.22 -6.20 -5.37
CA ILE A 42 -7.94 -6.12 -4.08
C ILE A 42 -7.59 -4.81 -3.37
N ALA A 43 -6.29 -4.49 -3.24
CA ALA A 43 -5.83 -3.29 -2.57
C ALA A 43 -6.36 -2.01 -3.23
N ALA A 44 -6.22 -1.90 -4.55
CA ALA A 44 -6.61 -0.72 -5.30
C ALA A 44 -8.12 -0.50 -5.27
N THR A 45 -8.91 -1.55 -5.48
CA THR A 45 -10.37 -1.43 -5.47
C THR A 45 -10.89 -1.04 -4.09
N SER A 46 -10.42 -1.72 -3.04
CA SER A 46 -10.87 -1.48 -1.67
C SER A 46 -10.47 -0.10 -1.15
N ILE A 47 -9.21 0.34 -1.39
CA ILE A 47 -8.77 1.64 -0.91
C ILE A 47 -9.51 2.79 -1.58
N CYS A 48 -9.84 2.64 -2.86
CA CYS A 48 -10.54 3.70 -3.58
C CYS A 48 -12.01 3.83 -3.21
N LEU A 49 -12.66 2.71 -2.90
CA LEU A 49 -13.98 2.76 -2.27
C LEU A 49 -13.90 3.43 -0.91
N ALA A 50 -12.92 3.07 -0.09
CA ALA A 50 -12.73 3.64 1.24
C ALA A 50 -12.49 5.16 1.21
N LEU A 51 -11.72 5.67 0.24
CA LEU A 51 -11.41 7.10 0.11
C LEU A 51 -12.63 8.01 -0.04
N ALA A 52 -13.79 7.47 -0.47
CA ALA A 52 -15.04 8.23 -0.58
C ALA A 52 -15.75 8.43 0.78
N TYR A 53 -15.41 7.60 1.79
CA TYR A 53 -16.15 7.53 3.04
C TYR A 53 -15.28 7.67 4.29
N VAL A 54 -14.00 7.31 4.20
CA VAL A 54 -13.10 7.20 5.34
C VAL A 54 -12.06 8.32 5.31
N PRO A 55 -11.82 9.03 6.43
CA PRO A 55 -10.80 10.06 6.54
C PRO A 55 -9.41 9.56 6.13
N ILE A 56 -8.61 10.41 5.47
CA ILE A 56 -7.31 10.03 4.94
C ILE A 56 -6.31 9.68 6.05
N SER A 57 -6.44 10.31 7.22
CA SER A 57 -5.63 9.99 8.41
C SER A 57 -5.93 8.59 8.92
N THR A 58 -7.20 8.18 8.95
CA THR A 58 -7.63 6.82 9.32
C THR A 58 -7.11 5.78 8.34
N ILE A 59 -7.21 6.06 7.04
CA ILE A 59 -6.63 5.23 5.99
C ILE A 59 -5.11 5.08 6.21
N GLY A 60 -4.42 6.21 6.44
CA GLY A 60 -2.99 6.22 6.71
C GLY A 60 -2.61 5.35 7.90
N ALA A 61 -3.35 5.42 9.00
CA ALA A 61 -3.09 4.65 10.20
C ALA A 61 -3.29 3.14 10.01
N ILE A 62 -4.40 2.73 9.39
CA ILE A 62 -4.69 1.29 9.17
C ILE A 62 -3.65 0.67 8.23
N ILE A 63 -3.24 1.39 7.18
CA ILE A 63 -2.24 0.87 6.25
C ILE A 63 -0.88 0.63 6.92
N GLN A 64 -0.60 1.27 8.05
CA GLN A 64 0.61 0.98 8.83
C GLN A 64 0.59 -0.41 9.49
N THR A 65 -0.53 -1.13 9.46
CA THR A 65 -0.56 -2.54 9.83
C THR A 65 0.07 -3.45 8.77
N VAL A 66 0.23 -2.99 7.53
CA VAL A 66 0.80 -3.79 6.42
C VAL A 66 2.18 -4.36 6.75
N PRO A 67 3.17 -3.61 7.27
CA PRO A 67 4.45 -4.19 7.67
C PRO A 67 4.32 -5.26 8.75
N LEU A 68 3.37 -5.08 9.69
CA LEU A 68 3.09 -6.05 10.73
C LEU A 68 2.47 -7.34 10.15
N MET A 69 1.52 -7.18 9.21
CA MET A 69 0.91 -8.30 8.48
C MET A 69 1.95 -9.06 7.67
N ILE A 70 2.87 -8.37 6.96
CA ILE A 70 3.95 -8.99 6.20
C ILE A 70 4.82 -9.84 7.14
N THR A 71 5.19 -9.29 8.29
CA THR A 71 5.97 -10.03 9.30
C THR A 71 5.23 -11.25 9.82
N ALA A 72 3.92 -11.14 10.06
CA ALA A 72 3.09 -12.27 10.48
C ALA A 72 2.99 -13.35 9.39
N VAL A 73 2.81 -12.95 8.13
CA VAL A 73 2.78 -13.87 6.98
C VAL A 73 4.13 -14.58 6.80
N ALA A 74 5.25 -13.85 6.92
CA ALA A 74 6.59 -14.42 6.85
C ALA A 74 6.81 -15.50 7.93
N ALA A 75 6.33 -15.24 9.15
CA ALA A 75 6.38 -16.21 10.23
C ALA A 75 5.54 -17.47 10.00
N LEU A 76 4.31 -17.30 9.50
CA LEU A 76 3.34 -18.38 9.38
C LEU A 76 3.55 -19.24 8.13
N PHE A 77 3.92 -18.59 7.01
CA PHE A 77 3.94 -19.24 5.69
C PHE A 77 5.34 -19.38 5.08
N LEU A 78 6.30 -18.52 5.44
CA LEU A 78 7.66 -18.59 4.92
C LEU A 78 8.63 -19.29 5.89
N GLY A 79 8.12 -19.77 7.02
CA GLY A 79 8.92 -20.51 8.01
C GLY A 79 9.95 -19.66 8.77
N GLU A 80 9.83 -18.32 8.73
CA GLU A 80 10.69 -17.46 9.52
C GLU A 80 10.43 -17.65 11.01
N ARG A 81 11.49 -17.85 11.80
CA ARG A 81 11.37 -18.01 13.26
C ARG A 81 11.06 -16.66 13.90
N VAL A 82 9.80 -16.44 14.23
CA VAL A 82 9.37 -15.26 14.97
C VAL A 82 9.38 -15.55 16.47
N GLY A 83 10.33 -14.94 17.18
CA GLY A 83 10.37 -15.05 18.65
C GLY A 83 9.17 -14.33 19.30
N ILE A 84 8.81 -14.77 20.51
CA ILE A 84 7.65 -14.23 21.28
C ILE A 84 7.63 -12.70 21.37
N ARG A 85 8.79 -12.06 21.51
CA ARG A 85 8.88 -10.58 21.57
C ARG A 85 8.42 -9.90 20.29
N ARG A 86 8.71 -10.50 19.12
CA ARG A 86 8.26 -9.99 17.82
C ARG A 86 6.75 -10.21 17.66
N ALA A 87 6.24 -11.37 18.08
CA ALA A 87 4.81 -11.66 18.10
C ALA A 87 4.04 -10.67 19.00
N LEU A 88 4.55 -10.37 20.18
CA LEU A 88 3.96 -9.35 21.07
C LEU A 88 3.99 -7.95 20.45
N ALA A 89 5.08 -7.55 19.80
CA ALA A 89 5.16 -6.26 19.12
C ALA A 89 4.15 -6.15 17.97
N ILE A 90 3.93 -7.21 17.18
CA ILE A 90 2.88 -7.27 16.18
C ILE A 90 1.51 -7.04 16.83
N GLY A 91 1.20 -7.75 17.92
CA GLY A 91 -0.04 -7.57 18.67
C GLY A 91 -0.25 -6.14 19.16
N VAL A 92 0.79 -5.52 19.74
CA VAL A 92 0.77 -4.11 20.19
C VAL A 92 0.52 -3.15 19.01
N GLY A 93 1.14 -3.38 17.86
CA GLY A 93 0.93 -2.56 16.67
C GLY A 93 -0.50 -2.66 16.13
N PHE A 94 -1.10 -3.85 16.13
CA PHE A 94 -2.51 -4.02 15.78
C PHE A 94 -3.45 -3.34 16.79
N LEU A 95 -3.17 -3.45 18.08
CA LEU A 95 -3.92 -2.71 19.11
C LEU A 95 -3.82 -1.20 18.88
N GLY A 96 -2.64 -0.70 18.51
CA GLY A 96 -2.45 0.70 18.13
C GLY A 96 -3.35 1.12 16.97
N ALA A 97 -3.48 0.31 15.94
CA ALA A 97 -4.39 0.56 14.82
C ALA A 97 -5.86 0.56 15.28
N LEU A 98 -6.26 -0.34 16.19
CA LEU A 98 -7.61 -0.36 16.75
C LEU A 98 -7.90 0.88 17.60
N PHE A 99 -6.94 1.36 18.41
CA PHE A 99 -7.07 2.62 19.15
C PHE A 99 -7.20 3.82 18.23
N PHE A 100 -6.55 3.80 17.07
CA PHE A 100 -6.73 4.84 16.08
C PHE A 100 -8.13 4.82 15.46
N VAL A 101 -8.60 3.64 15.06
CA VAL A 101 -9.88 3.45 14.37
C VAL A 101 -11.08 3.64 15.29
N GLN A 102 -10.93 3.34 16.58
CA GLN A 102 -11.98 3.42 17.60
C GLN A 102 -13.30 2.75 17.16
N PRO A 103 -13.28 1.44 16.85
CA PRO A 103 -14.48 0.74 16.44
C PRO A 103 -15.53 0.81 17.54
N GLY A 104 -16.74 1.29 17.19
CA GLY A 104 -17.83 1.49 18.15
C GLY A 104 -18.03 2.94 18.60
N ASP A 105 -17.20 3.87 18.18
CA ASP A 105 -17.48 5.31 18.30
C ASP A 105 -18.65 5.70 17.37
N ALA A 106 -19.38 6.73 17.75
CA ALA A 106 -20.52 7.27 16.97
C ALA A 106 -20.11 7.71 15.55
N ASN A 107 -18.84 8.03 15.34
CA ASN A 107 -18.28 8.43 14.04
C ASN A 107 -17.63 7.27 13.28
N PHE A 108 -17.76 6.03 13.77
CA PHE A 108 -17.16 4.88 13.09
C PHE A 108 -17.95 4.53 11.83
N ASP A 109 -17.31 4.64 10.67
CA ASP A 109 -17.88 4.18 9.41
C ASP A 109 -17.50 2.72 9.16
N THR A 110 -18.49 1.87 8.88
CA THR A 110 -18.30 0.45 8.51
C THR A 110 -17.45 0.30 7.25
N MET A 111 -17.41 1.30 6.38
CA MET A 111 -16.50 1.36 5.22
C MET A 111 -15.02 1.36 5.59
N THR A 112 -14.69 1.65 6.86
CA THR A 112 -13.34 1.46 7.41
C THR A 112 -12.85 0.01 7.27
N GLY A 113 -13.75 -0.96 7.26
CA GLY A 113 -13.44 -2.36 6.95
C GLY A 113 -12.77 -2.56 5.57
N LEU A 114 -13.10 -1.73 4.57
CA LEU A 114 -12.47 -1.77 3.26
C LEU A 114 -10.98 -1.40 3.32
N VAL A 115 -10.58 -0.56 4.27
CA VAL A 115 -9.16 -0.21 4.45
C VAL A 115 -8.36 -1.41 4.95
N PHE A 116 -8.94 -2.23 5.84
CA PHE A 116 -8.33 -3.49 6.26
C PHE A 116 -8.23 -4.50 5.10
N VAL A 117 -9.28 -4.62 4.27
CA VAL A 117 -9.24 -5.44 3.05
C VAL A 117 -8.13 -4.95 2.12
N SER A 118 -7.97 -3.63 1.97
CA SER A 118 -6.87 -3.04 1.20
C SER A 118 -5.51 -3.39 1.81
N ALA A 119 -5.36 -3.32 3.13
CA ALA A 119 -4.11 -3.68 3.82
C ALA A 119 -3.74 -5.16 3.61
N ILE A 120 -4.72 -6.07 3.63
CA ILE A 120 -4.54 -7.49 3.26
C ILE A 120 -4.10 -7.61 1.80
N GLY A 121 -4.77 -6.92 0.88
CA GLY A 121 -4.39 -6.89 -0.53
C GLY A 121 -2.96 -6.39 -0.75
N MET A 122 -2.55 -5.31 -0.08
CA MET A 122 -1.18 -4.80 -0.11
C MET A 122 -0.18 -5.83 0.43
N THR A 123 -0.52 -6.53 1.49
CA THR A 123 0.32 -7.58 2.06
C THR A 123 0.52 -8.73 1.06
N ILE A 124 -0.56 -9.21 0.44
CA ILE A 124 -0.52 -10.24 -0.60
C ILE A 124 0.34 -9.79 -1.79
N ARG A 125 0.15 -8.55 -2.26
CA ARG A 125 0.96 -7.95 -3.32
C ARG A 125 2.44 -7.94 -3.00
N ASP A 126 2.81 -7.50 -1.80
CA ASP A 126 4.20 -7.34 -1.40
C ASP A 126 4.89 -8.69 -1.21
N VAL A 127 4.22 -9.65 -0.59
CA VAL A 127 4.68 -11.04 -0.49
C VAL A 127 4.83 -11.65 -1.89
N GLY A 128 3.82 -11.50 -2.75
CA GLY A 128 3.89 -11.93 -4.14
C GLY A 128 5.08 -11.29 -4.89
N THR A 129 5.32 -9.98 -4.70
CA THR A 129 6.44 -9.25 -5.31
C THR A 129 7.80 -9.84 -4.88
N LYS A 130 7.95 -10.20 -3.61
CA LYS A 130 9.18 -10.84 -3.09
C LYS A 130 9.40 -12.23 -3.65
N LEU A 131 8.34 -12.96 -3.95
CA LEU A 131 8.41 -14.31 -4.53
C LEU A 131 8.65 -14.33 -6.05
N VAL A 132 8.50 -13.18 -6.72
CA VAL A 132 8.72 -13.08 -8.18
C VAL A 132 10.21 -13.26 -8.49
N SER A 133 10.51 -14.13 -9.47
CA SER A 133 11.88 -14.34 -9.95
C SER A 133 12.50 -13.06 -10.51
N ASP A 134 13.81 -12.91 -10.31
CA ASP A 134 14.61 -11.80 -10.85
C ASP A 134 14.65 -11.75 -12.39
N SER A 135 14.23 -12.84 -13.05
CA SER A 135 14.09 -12.88 -14.51
C SER A 135 13.03 -11.92 -15.06
N PHE A 136 12.10 -11.44 -14.23
CA PHE A 136 11.09 -10.45 -14.60
C PHE A 136 11.51 -9.06 -14.19
N SER A 137 11.45 -8.09 -15.12
CA SER A 137 11.88 -6.74 -14.81
C SER A 137 10.90 -6.01 -13.90
N THR A 138 11.43 -5.15 -13.01
CA THR A 138 10.63 -4.29 -12.13
C THR A 138 9.71 -3.37 -12.93
N LEU A 139 10.15 -2.88 -14.09
CA LEU A 139 9.35 -2.02 -14.94
C LEU A 139 8.12 -2.75 -15.48
N LEU A 140 8.27 -4.02 -15.90
CA LEU A 140 7.16 -4.83 -16.38
C LEU A 140 6.14 -5.11 -15.27
N LEU A 141 6.61 -5.44 -14.07
CA LEU A 141 5.75 -5.64 -12.90
C LEU A 141 5.01 -4.35 -12.50
N SER A 142 5.69 -3.21 -12.57
CA SER A 142 5.08 -1.90 -12.29
C SER A 142 4.06 -1.50 -13.35
N PHE A 143 4.34 -1.80 -14.61
CA PHE A 143 3.36 -1.63 -15.71
C PHE A 143 2.07 -2.41 -15.42
N TYR A 144 2.16 -3.70 -15.03
CA TYR A 144 0.98 -4.48 -14.67
C TYR A 144 0.21 -3.87 -13.49
N SER A 145 0.89 -3.37 -12.45
CA SER A 145 0.21 -2.68 -11.35
C SER A 145 -0.60 -1.47 -11.82
N CYS A 146 -0.04 -0.65 -12.72
CA CYS A 146 -0.72 0.53 -13.22
C CYS A 146 -1.94 0.18 -14.09
N VAL A 147 -1.83 -0.87 -14.91
CA VAL A 147 -2.95 -1.39 -15.70
C VAL A 147 -4.05 -1.92 -14.77
N LEU A 148 -3.70 -2.67 -13.73
CA LEU A 148 -4.67 -3.18 -12.74
C LEU A 148 -5.30 -2.05 -11.93
N PHE A 149 -4.53 -1.00 -11.59
CA PHE A 149 -5.05 0.19 -10.94
C PHE A 149 -6.06 0.94 -11.83
N ALA A 150 -5.81 1.03 -13.14
CA ALA A 150 -6.78 1.56 -14.08
C ALA A 150 -8.02 0.67 -14.17
N SER A 151 -7.84 -0.66 -14.24
CA SER A 151 -8.92 -1.64 -14.31
C SER A 151 -9.81 -1.61 -13.07
N SER A 152 -9.23 -1.43 -11.87
CA SER A 152 -10.01 -1.25 -10.63
C SER A 152 -10.88 0.01 -10.70
N GLY A 153 -10.38 1.09 -11.32
CA GLY A 153 -11.19 2.29 -11.57
C GLY A 153 -12.36 2.04 -12.52
N VAL A 154 -12.18 1.21 -13.57
CA VAL A 154 -13.27 0.81 -14.47
C VAL A 154 -14.29 -0.05 -13.72
N ILE A 155 -13.84 -1.02 -12.92
CA ILE A 155 -14.74 -1.84 -12.10
C ILE A 155 -15.59 -0.94 -11.20
N LEU A 156 -14.96 0.01 -10.50
CA LEU A 156 -15.69 0.94 -9.62
C LEU A 156 -16.71 1.79 -10.39
N LEU A 157 -16.36 2.25 -11.58
CA LEU A 157 -17.25 3.03 -12.43
C LEU A 157 -18.54 2.27 -12.78
N LEU A 158 -18.44 0.95 -13.03
CA LEU A 158 -19.60 0.10 -13.31
C LEU A 158 -20.59 0.01 -12.12
N PHE A 159 -20.07 0.17 -10.88
CA PHE A 159 -20.90 0.12 -9.67
C PHE A 159 -21.36 1.50 -9.19
N THR A 160 -20.59 2.56 -9.42
CA THR A 160 -20.90 3.90 -8.90
C THR A 160 -21.58 4.83 -9.91
N GLY A 161 -21.48 4.53 -11.20
CA GLY A 161 -22.24 5.20 -12.29
C GLY A 161 -21.89 6.66 -12.54
N GLY A 162 -20.87 7.23 -11.91
CA GLY A 162 -20.52 8.65 -12.01
C GLY A 162 -19.14 8.90 -12.61
N VAL A 163 -19.07 9.73 -13.66
CA VAL A 163 -17.79 10.27 -14.17
C VAL A 163 -17.78 11.76 -13.90
N SER A 164 -16.85 12.23 -13.06
CA SER A 164 -16.54 13.65 -12.96
C SER A 164 -15.38 13.97 -13.91
N SER A 165 -15.59 14.90 -14.83
CA SER A 165 -14.50 15.39 -15.68
C SER A 165 -13.61 16.31 -14.84
N PRO A 166 -12.27 16.14 -14.88
CA PRO A 166 -11.37 17.01 -14.14
C PRO A 166 -11.40 18.42 -14.73
N ASP A 167 -11.43 19.43 -13.86
CA ASP A 167 -11.29 20.84 -14.23
C ASP A 167 -9.89 21.12 -14.78
N ALA A 168 -9.75 22.09 -15.67
CA ALA A 168 -8.46 22.44 -16.29
C ALA A 168 -7.37 22.80 -15.25
N ASN A 169 -7.77 23.38 -14.12
CA ASN A 169 -6.86 23.71 -13.01
C ASN A 169 -6.28 22.47 -12.30
N ILE A 170 -6.90 21.30 -12.45
CA ILE A 170 -6.46 20.04 -11.85
C ILE A 170 -5.41 19.35 -12.73
N THR A 171 -5.22 19.79 -13.98
CA THR A 171 -4.32 19.14 -14.93
C THR A 171 -2.86 19.09 -14.43
N VAL A 172 -2.36 20.19 -13.87
CA VAL A 172 -0.98 20.23 -13.33
C VAL A 172 -0.82 19.26 -12.15
N LEU A 173 -1.79 19.28 -11.24
CA LEU A 173 -1.81 18.37 -10.11
C LEU A 173 -1.89 16.90 -10.58
N PHE A 174 -2.70 16.64 -11.60
CA PHE A 174 -2.84 15.32 -12.20
C PHE A 174 -1.51 14.84 -12.81
N LEU A 175 -0.82 15.68 -13.60
CA LEU A 175 0.48 15.32 -14.16
C LEU A 175 1.53 15.09 -13.07
N ALA A 176 1.54 15.91 -12.02
CA ALA A 176 2.41 15.71 -10.86
C ALA A 176 2.09 14.36 -10.17
N MET A 177 0.82 14.01 -9.97
CA MET A 177 0.42 12.72 -9.40
C MET A 177 0.84 11.54 -10.26
N VAL A 178 0.73 11.63 -11.59
CA VAL A 178 1.21 10.58 -12.52
C VAL A 178 2.72 10.40 -12.40
N ALA A 179 3.48 11.50 -12.42
CA ALA A 179 4.93 11.46 -12.34
C ALA A 179 5.42 10.91 -10.99
N LEU A 180 4.98 11.51 -9.88
CA LEU A 180 5.37 11.12 -8.53
C LEU A 180 4.87 9.71 -8.17
N GLY A 181 3.63 9.37 -8.59
CA GLY A 181 3.05 8.05 -8.38
C GLY A 181 3.84 6.97 -9.14
N SER A 182 4.22 7.23 -10.39
CA SER A 182 5.04 6.30 -11.17
C SER A 182 6.42 6.09 -10.52
N LEU A 183 7.09 7.16 -10.07
CA LEU A 183 8.35 7.07 -9.33
C LEU A 183 8.18 6.26 -8.03
N ALA A 184 7.12 6.52 -7.28
CA ALA A 184 6.83 5.81 -6.04
C ALA A 184 6.63 4.30 -6.29
N VAL A 185 5.93 3.92 -7.36
CA VAL A 185 5.73 2.51 -7.73
C VAL A 185 7.04 1.84 -8.09
N ILE A 186 7.93 2.51 -8.87
CA ILE A 186 9.26 1.98 -9.20
C ILE A 186 10.06 1.73 -7.92
N PHE A 187 10.28 2.78 -7.13
CA PHE A 187 11.11 2.69 -5.93
C PHE A 187 10.57 1.70 -4.91
N MET A 188 9.24 1.64 -4.76
CA MET A 188 8.61 0.69 -3.86
C MET A 188 8.78 -0.76 -4.32
N THR A 189 8.58 -1.03 -5.61
CA THR A 189 8.76 -2.38 -6.17
C THR A 189 10.22 -2.82 -6.10
N GLU A 190 11.16 -1.91 -6.44
CA GLU A 190 12.59 -2.15 -6.35
C GLU A 190 13.03 -2.40 -4.89
N ALA A 191 12.58 -1.56 -3.96
CA ALA A 191 12.91 -1.72 -2.55
C ALA A 191 12.44 -3.08 -1.99
N VAL A 192 11.24 -3.54 -2.36
CA VAL A 192 10.71 -4.84 -1.93
C VAL A 192 11.49 -6.01 -2.55
N ARG A 193 11.97 -5.86 -3.78
CA ARG A 193 12.71 -6.93 -4.48
C ARG A 193 14.14 -7.05 -4.00
N LEU A 194 14.87 -5.94 -3.91
CA LEU A 194 16.29 -5.89 -3.61
C LEU A 194 16.60 -5.86 -2.12
N GLY A 195 15.74 -5.17 -1.35
CA GLY A 195 15.94 -4.97 0.09
C GLY A 195 15.44 -6.14 0.93
N ASP A 196 16.00 -6.26 2.12
CA ASP A 196 15.39 -7.05 3.18
C ASP A 196 14.11 -6.35 3.63
N MET A 197 13.01 -7.12 3.72
CA MET A 197 11.70 -6.58 4.12
C MET A 197 11.76 -5.90 5.49
N SER A 198 12.62 -6.38 6.38
CA SER A 198 12.89 -5.82 7.70
C SER A 198 13.49 -4.41 7.65
N VAL A 199 14.33 -4.12 6.66
CA VAL A 199 14.96 -2.80 6.48
C VAL A 199 14.01 -1.84 5.76
N VAL A 200 13.27 -2.32 4.77
CA VAL A 200 12.35 -1.50 3.96
C VAL A 200 11.09 -1.10 4.73
N SER A 201 10.57 -2.01 5.56
CA SER A 201 9.29 -1.83 6.26
C SER A 201 9.20 -0.57 7.13
N PRO A 202 10.23 -0.15 7.90
CA PRO A 202 10.15 1.03 8.76
C PRO A 202 9.94 2.34 8.00
N PHE A 203 10.48 2.45 6.79
CA PHE A 203 10.30 3.65 5.97
C PHE A 203 8.84 3.85 5.56
N ARG A 204 8.01 2.81 5.57
CA ARG A 204 6.57 2.92 5.30
C ARG A 204 5.82 3.68 6.39
N TYR A 205 6.35 3.75 7.62
CA TYR A 205 5.72 4.51 8.71
C TYR A 205 5.73 6.02 8.47
N THR A 206 6.64 6.53 7.61
CA THR A 206 6.63 7.94 7.20
C THR A 206 5.31 8.33 6.52
N ARG A 207 4.63 7.37 5.84
CA ARG A 207 3.32 7.60 5.22
C ARG A 207 2.27 8.08 6.24
N LEU A 208 2.30 7.56 7.48
CA LEU A 208 1.37 8.02 8.52
C LEU A 208 1.58 9.50 8.85
N LEU A 209 2.84 9.94 8.95
CA LEU A 209 3.14 11.34 9.20
C LEU A 209 2.58 12.22 8.09
N PHE A 210 2.84 11.86 6.83
CA PHE A 210 2.31 12.60 5.68
C PHE A 210 0.77 12.57 5.60
N SER A 211 0.13 11.43 5.90
CA SER A 211 -1.33 11.34 5.88
C SER A 211 -1.99 12.15 7.00
N LEU A 212 -1.40 12.16 8.21
CA LEU A 212 -1.87 13.00 9.32
C LEU A 212 -1.73 14.49 8.99
N VAL A 213 -0.57 14.90 8.48
CA VAL A 213 -0.34 16.29 8.07
C VAL A 213 -1.30 16.71 6.97
N ALA A 214 -1.49 15.88 5.93
CA ALA A 214 -2.43 16.15 4.85
C ALA A 214 -3.89 16.17 5.35
N GLY A 215 -4.28 15.24 6.20
CA GLY A 215 -5.62 15.18 6.79
C GLY A 215 -5.94 16.45 7.57
N VAL A 216 -5.04 16.88 8.46
CA VAL A 216 -5.25 18.06 9.31
C VAL A 216 -5.16 19.36 8.52
N ILE A 217 -4.12 19.54 7.67
CA ILE A 217 -3.85 20.85 7.03
C ILE A 217 -4.68 21.07 5.78
N ILE A 218 -4.94 20.00 4.99
CA ILE A 218 -5.60 20.12 3.69
C ILE A 218 -7.08 19.80 3.77
N LEU A 219 -7.46 18.84 4.65
CA LEU A 219 -8.82 18.31 4.72
C LEU A 219 -9.56 18.69 6.01
N ASP A 220 -8.95 19.52 6.89
CA ASP A 220 -9.51 19.97 8.17
C ASP A 220 -9.96 18.79 9.08
N GLU A 221 -9.29 17.63 8.96
CA GLU A 221 -9.61 16.46 9.79
C GLU A 221 -9.26 16.70 11.26
N ARG A 222 -10.16 16.28 12.15
CA ARG A 222 -9.96 16.40 13.62
C ARG A 222 -9.29 15.13 14.14
N VAL A 223 -8.05 15.27 14.60
CA VAL A 223 -7.30 14.19 15.24
C VAL A 223 -7.43 14.30 16.76
N ASN A 224 -7.93 13.26 17.41
CA ASN A 224 -8.04 13.23 18.88
C ASN A 224 -6.81 12.57 19.53
N ALA A 225 -6.70 12.70 20.85
CA ALA A 225 -5.57 12.16 21.62
C ALA A 225 -5.44 10.63 21.48
N MET A 226 -6.56 9.91 21.34
CA MET A 226 -6.58 8.44 21.20
C MET A 226 -6.01 8.02 19.84
N MET A 227 -6.30 8.76 18.77
CA MET A 227 -5.71 8.56 17.45
C MET A 227 -4.18 8.75 17.47
N LEU A 228 -3.70 9.80 18.16
CA LEU A 228 -2.27 10.03 18.31
C LEU A 228 -1.59 8.92 19.12
N PHE A 229 -2.22 8.46 20.19
CA PHE A 229 -1.74 7.36 21.00
C PHE A 229 -1.67 6.05 20.18
N GLY A 230 -2.72 5.71 19.44
CA GLY A 230 -2.76 4.56 18.55
C GLY A 230 -1.67 4.61 17.47
N SER A 231 -1.45 5.80 16.89
CA SER A 231 -0.36 6.02 15.92
C SER A 231 1.01 5.77 16.53
N ALA A 232 1.24 6.30 17.72
CA ALA A 232 2.52 6.13 18.44
C ALA A 232 2.79 4.66 18.78
N LEU A 233 1.76 3.91 19.20
CA LEU A 233 1.86 2.47 19.45
C LEU A 233 2.22 1.69 18.18
N THR A 234 1.53 1.97 17.07
CA THR A 234 1.77 1.27 15.80
C THR A 234 3.17 1.55 15.26
N ILE A 235 3.60 2.81 15.26
CA ILE A 235 4.95 3.19 14.83
C ILE A 235 6.00 2.60 15.78
N GLY A 236 5.79 2.70 17.10
CA GLY A 236 6.71 2.18 18.10
C GLY A 236 6.90 0.67 18.00
N ALA A 237 5.81 -0.08 17.77
CA ALA A 237 5.87 -1.53 17.54
C ALA A 237 6.68 -1.87 16.28
N GLY A 238 6.46 -1.14 15.18
CA GLY A 238 7.18 -1.35 13.93
C GLY A 238 8.68 -1.03 14.05
N LEU A 239 9.03 0.08 14.68
CA LEU A 239 10.43 0.46 14.94
C LEU A 239 11.13 -0.53 15.87
N TYR A 240 10.42 -1.05 16.88
CA TYR A 240 10.95 -2.10 17.76
C TYR A 240 11.28 -3.38 16.98
N ILE A 241 10.37 -3.83 16.10
CA ILE A 241 10.60 -5.01 15.26
C ILE A 241 11.83 -4.79 14.39
N TRP A 242 11.91 -3.66 13.71
CA TRP A 242 13.05 -3.29 12.87
C TRP A 242 14.39 -3.32 13.63
N ARG A 243 14.47 -2.60 14.76
CA ARG A 243 15.69 -2.55 15.55
C ARG A 243 16.14 -3.93 16.00
N ARG A 244 15.18 -4.79 16.36
CA ARG A 244 15.47 -6.15 16.76
C ARG A 244 15.99 -7.02 15.60
N GLU A 245 15.46 -6.85 14.39
CA GLU A 245 15.96 -7.57 13.21
C GLU A 245 17.40 -7.19 12.89
N LEU A 246 17.74 -5.91 12.96
CA LEU A 246 19.12 -5.47 12.79
C LEU A 246 20.08 -6.11 13.80
N THR A 247 19.63 -6.31 15.05
CA THR A 247 20.46 -6.94 16.09
C THR A 247 20.58 -8.46 15.97
N LEU A 248 19.70 -9.12 15.24
CA LEU A 248 19.75 -10.57 15.03
C LEU A 248 20.53 -10.95 13.76
N ASN A 249 20.66 -10.02 12.81
CA ASN A 249 21.37 -10.20 11.54
C ASN A 249 22.81 -9.62 11.59
N ALA A 250 23.20 -8.98 12.69
CA ALA A 250 24.56 -8.53 13.00
C ALA A 250 25.28 -9.55 13.88
#